data_31d0055ba647b0e176c762a621a6cc53
#
_entry.id   31d0055ba647b0e176c762a621a6cc53
#
_cell.length_a   1.000
_cell.length_b   1.000
_cell.length_c   1.000
_cell.angle_alpha   90.00
_cell.angle_beta   90.00
_cell.angle_gamma   90.00
#
_symmetry.space_group_name_H-M   'P 1'
#
loop_
_entity.id
_entity.type
_entity.pdbx_description
1 polymer ?
#
loop_
_entity_poly.entity_id
_entity_poly.type
_entity_poly.pdbx_seq_one_letter_code
_entity_poly.pdbx_strand_id
1 'polypeptide(L)'
;MNAVLELDKTVVRRGGRAVLQVEHLSVIRGEVLAIIGPNGAGKSTLLRILGLLDRPTEGTVHFRGEVVDWRSPLVPLRRRMASAFQEPWLCDATAFANVALGLRFRGLPSPAIRERAGHWLARFGVGHLANRQARTLSGGEAQRVALARALVLEPEVLFLDEPFSSLDQPTREALVDDLGMILRQDHVTTVFVTHAREEALALGDRVAVMMDGQILQVDAPTRLFRAPISERVARFVGVETILEGRVVGQQEGIAVVEVEGQKIEVACRATPGATILFGLRPEDFTLASPEGLALASSARNHLLGTIVRLHPSGALLRAVVNCGFFLTALVTRQSAESLGLEEGGQVLVAFKATAPHVLRADLDKEGQTL
;
A
#
# COMPACT_ATOMS: atom_id res chain seq x y z
N MET A 1 12.53 11.12 16.80
CA MET A 1 11.25 10.39 16.80
C MET A 1 11.45 9.10 17.60
N ASN A 2 10.48 8.69 18.43
CA ASN A 2 10.69 7.57 19.36
C ASN A 2 10.25 6.26 18.68
N ALA A 3 11.19 5.59 18.00
CA ALA A 3 10.92 4.29 17.38
C ALA A 3 10.68 3.23 18.46
N VAL A 4 9.66 2.39 18.26
CA VAL A 4 9.35 1.27 19.16
C VAL A 4 10.00 -0.02 18.69
N LEU A 5 10.15 -0.17 17.36
CA LEU A 5 10.86 -1.27 16.71
C LEU A 5 11.80 -0.70 15.66
N GLU A 6 12.99 -1.28 15.56
CA GLU A 6 13.95 -0.96 14.51
C GLU A 6 14.64 -2.23 14.01
N LEU A 7 14.90 -2.28 12.73
CA LEU A 7 15.74 -3.27 12.06
C LEU A 7 16.94 -2.57 11.46
N ASP A 8 18.14 -3.09 11.74
CA ASP A 8 19.37 -2.61 11.14
C ASP A 8 20.12 -3.77 10.48
N LYS A 9 20.46 -3.59 9.20
CA LYS A 9 21.20 -4.54 8.35
C LYS A 9 20.71 -5.98 8.51
N THR A 10 19.38 -6.11 8.60
CA THR A 10 18.71 -7.37 8.93
C THR A 10 18.59 -8.25 7.70
N VAL A 11 19.16 -9.46 7.76
CA VAL A 11 19.09 -10.47 6.69
C VAL A 11 18.48 -11.75 7.23
N VAL A 12 17.59 -12.36 6.44
CA VAL A 12 17.05 -13.71 6.68
C VAL A 12 17.40 -14.59 5.49
N ARG A 13 18.07 -15.72 5.76
CA ARG A 13 18.39 -16.72 4.75
C ARG A 13 17.58 -17.98 4.96
N ARG A 14 17.05 -18.53 3.86
CA ARG A 14 16.41 -19.87 3.84
C ARG A 14 16.99 -20.68 2.68
N GLY A 15 17.48 -21.87 2.97
CA GLY A 15 18.13 -22.71 1.94
C GLY A 15 19.30 -22.01 1.24
N GLY A 16 20.09 -21.19 1.96
CA GLY A 16 21.24 -20.44 1.43
C GLY A 16 20.87 -19.14 0.69
N ARG A 17 19.60 -18.91 0.35
CA ARG A 17 19.15 -17.69 -0.33
C ARG A 17 18.67 -16.64 0.67
N ALA A 18 19.01 -15.37 0.44
CA ALA A 18 18.44 -14.27 1.18
C ALA A 18 16.99 -14.07 0.76
N VAL A 19 16.05 -14.25 1.71
CA VAL A 19 14.60 -14.05 1.50
C VAL A 19 14.13 -12.73 2.08
N LEU A 20 14.96 -12.09 2.89
CA LEU A 20 14.76 -10.75 3.46
C LEU A 20 16.12 -10.07 3.58
N GLN A 21 16.21 -8.82 3.14
CA GLN A 21 17.37 -7.95 3.31
C GLN A 21 16.88 -6.52 3.52
N VAL A 22 16.94 -6.05 4.75
CA VAL A 22 16.48 -4.72 5.15
C VAL A 22 17.66 -3.96 5.75
N GLU A 23 18.10 -2.91 5.07
CA GLU A 23 19.18 -2.04 5.58
C GLU A 23 18.76 -1.33 6.84
N HIS A 24 17.61 -0.67 6.80
CA HIS A 24 17.03 0.02 7.93
C HIS A 24 15.51 0.09 7.80
N LEU A 25 14.80 -0.15 8.91
CA LEU A 25 13.37 0.10 9.04
C LEU A 25 13.07 0.49 10.48
N SER A 26 12.37 1.60 10.68
CA SER A 26 11.87 2.01 11.99
C SER A 26 10.35 2.04 12.01
N VAL A 27 9.75 1.59 13.11
CA VAL A 27 8.33 1.70 13.43
C VAL A 27 8.18 2.71 14.55
N ILE A 28 7.50 3.80 14.29
CA ILE A 28 7.34 4.92 15.24
C ILE A 28 6.17 4.63 16.18
N ARG A 29 6.29 5.04 17.42
CA ARG A 29 5.22 4.85 18.41
C ARG A 29 3.96 5.59 18.00
N GLY A 30 2.82 4.87 17.99
CA GLY A 30 1.50 5.41 17.63
C GLY A 30 1.23 5.50 16.13
N GLU A 31 2.21 5.13 15.26
CA GLU A 31 1.98 5.10 13.81
C GLU A 31 1.36 3.78 13.34
N VAL A 32 0.71 3.84 12.22
CA VAL A 32 0.30 2.70 11.40
C VAL A 32 1.25 2.60 10.20
N LEU A 33 2.17 1.63 10.22
CA LEU A 33 3.06 1.31 9.11
C LEU A 33 2.42 0.22 8.25
N ALA A 34 2.02 0.56 7.03
CA ALA A 34 1.56 -0.40 6.03
C ALA A 34 2.74 -0.98 5.25
N ILE A 35 2.76 -2.28 5.02
CA ILE A 35 3.75 -2.97 4.18
C ILE A 35 3.02 -3.55 2.98
N ILE A 36 3.33 -3.06 1.79
CA ILE A 36 2.74 -3.52 0.53
C ILE A 36 3.80 -4.13 -0.38
N GLY A 37 3.39 -5.04 -1.25
CA GLY A 37 4.30 -5.69 -2.20
C GLY A 37 3.66 -6.93 -2.82
N PRO A 38 4.22 -7.48 -3.90
CA PRO A 38 3.72 -8.68 -4.54
C PRO A 38 3.80 -9.91 -3.62
N ASN A 39 3.11 -10.99 -4.00
CA ASN A 39 3.24 -12.27 -3.31
C ASN A 39 4.68 -12.76 -3.39
N GLY A 40 5.19 -13.30 -2.29
CA GLY A 40 6.59 -13.74 -2.20
C GLY A 40 7.60 -12.62 -1.94
N ALA A 41 7.19 -11.36 -1.82
CA ALA A 41 8.11 -10.23 -1.54
C ALA A 41 8.82 -10.30 -0.18
N GLY A 42 8.41 -11.19 0.73
CA GLY A 42 9.00 -11.33 2.06
C GLY A 42 8.21 -10.63 3.18
N LYS A 43 7.02 -10.10 2.91
CA LYS A 43 6.20 -9.32 3.85
C LYS A 43 5.93 -10.07 5.18
N SER A 44 5.41 -11.29 5.09
CA SER A 44 5.14 -12.11 6.29
C SER A 44 6.43 -12.50 7.02
N THR A 45 7.57 -12.67 6.30
CA THR A 45 8.88 -12.88 6.94
C THR A 45 9.30 -11.66 7.74
N LEU A 46 9.14 -10.45 7.15
CA LEU A 46 9.43 -9.19 7.83
C LEU A 46 8.55 -9.03 9.09
N LEU A 47 7.24 -9.31 8.96
CA LEU A 47 6.30 -9.25 10.09
C LEU A 47 6.71 -10.20 11.22
N ARG A 48 7.17 -11.43 10.89
CA ARG A 48 7.63 -12.42 11.87
C ARG A 48 8.92 -12.01 12.59
N ILE A 49 9.84 -11.33 11.88
CA ILE A 49 11.07 -10.77 12.49
C ILE A 49 10.69 -9.63 13.45
N LEU A 50 9.86 -8.67 13.01
CA LEU A 50 9.39 -7.55 13.85
C LEU A 50 8.61 -8.05 15.08
N GLY A 51 7.78 -9.09 14.90
CA GLY A 51 7.03 -9.74 16.00
C GLY A 51 7.88 -10.67 16.88
N LEU A 52 9.19 -10.73 16.65
CA LEU A 52 10.15 -11.58 17.38
C LEU A 52 9.80 -13.08 17.31
N LEU A 53 9.10 -13.51 16.25
CA LEU A 53 8.72 -14.92 16.04
C LEU A 53 9.84 -15.71 15.35
N ASP A 54 10.57 -15.05 14.45
CA ASP A 54 11.75 -15.61 13.78
C ASP A 54 12.99 -14.78 14.16
N ARG A 55 14.15 -15.44 14.26
CA ARG A 55 15.42 -14.77 14.45
C ARG A 55 16.06 -14.43 13.10
N PRO A 56 16.59 -13.22 12.89
CA PRO A 56 17.34 -12.91 11.69
C PRO A 56 18.65 -13.73 11.63
N THR A 57 19.14 -13.95 10.41
CA THR A 57 20.43 -14.61 10.19
C THR A 57 21.59 -13.66 10.46
N GLU A 58 21.41 -12.38 10.09
CA GLU A 58 22.39 -11.32 10.27
C GLU A 58 21.66 -10.03 10.67
N GLY A 59 22.37 -9.06 11.24
CA GLY A 59 21.81 -7.77 11.67
C GLY A 59 21.16 -7.81 13.05
N THR A 60 20.49 -6.73 13.40
CA THR A 60 19.92 -6.52 14.73
C THR A 60 18.46 -6.09 14.68
N VAL A 61 17.70 -6.51 15.68
CA VAL A 61 16.35 -6.03 15.97
C VAL A 61 16.40 -5.27 17.27
N HIS A 62 15.85 -4.06 17.28
CA HIS A 62 15.74 -3.26 18.49
C HIS A 62 14.27 -3.15 18.89
N PHE A 63 14.02 -3.23 20.18
CA PHE A 63 12.72 -2.96 20.80
C PHE A 63 12.88 -1.87 21.85
N ARG A 64 12.24 -0.70 21.63
CA ARG A 64 12.36 0.50 22.47
C ARG A 64 13.82 0.99 22.66
N GLY A 65 14.61 0.90 21.57
CA GLY A 65 16.00 1.31 21.55
C GLY A 65 16.99 0.27 22.10
N GLU A 66 16.51 -0.84 22.69
CA GLU A 66 17.37 -1.91 23.20
C GLU A 66 17.48 -3.05 22.17
N VAL A 67 18.71 -3.54 21.95
CA VAL A 67 18.94 -4.70 21.07
C VAL A 67 18.29 -5.94 21.67
N VAL A 68 17.51 -6.65 20.86
CA VAL A 68 16.87 -7.89 21.27
C VAL A 68 17.91 -8.99 21.45
N ASP A 69 18.09 -9.45 22.69
CA ASP A 69 18.92 -10.62 22.97
C ASP A 69 18.17 -11.91 22.72
N TRP A 70 18.49 -12.56 21.60
CA TRP A 70 17.88 -13.84 21.18
C TRP A 70 18.27 -15.06 22.05
N ARG A 71 19.20 -14.88 23.02
CA ARG A 71 19.58 -15.93 23.99
C ARG A 71 18.68 -15.89 25.21
N SER A 72 18.08 -14.74 25.48
CA SER A 72 17.16 -14.53 26.61
C SER A 72 15.72 -14.97 26.26
N PRO A 73 14.89 -15.30 27.27
CA PRO A 73 13.48 -15.60 27.04
C PRO A 73 12.73 -14.40 26.43
N LEU A 74 12.17 -14.57 25.25
CA LEU A 74 11.46 -13.49 24.54
C LEU A 74 9.99 -13.33 24.95
N VAL A 75 9.47 -14.22 25.81
CA VAL A 75 8.07 -14.17 26.28
C VAL A 75 7.68 -12.81 26.88
N PRO A 76 8.50 -12.16 27.73
CA PRO A 76 8.16 -10.83 28.25
C PRO A 76 8.00 -9.77 27.17
N LEU A 77 8.83 -9.79 26.12
CA LEU A 77 8.73 -8.87 24.98
C LEU A 77 7.51 -9.19 24.12
N ARG A 78 7.29 -10.46 23.78
CA ARG A 78 6.15 -10.90 22.98
C ARG A 78 4.80 -10.62 23.67
N ARG A 79 4.73 -10.63 24.99
CA ARG A 79 3.53 -10.24 25.75
C ARG A 79 3.13 -8.77 25.57
N ARG A 80 4.05 -7.93 25.10
CA ARG A 80 3.80 -6.51 24.78
C ARG A 80 3.32 -6.32 23.35
N MET A 81 3.21 -7.41 22.59
CA MET A 81 2.80 -7.43 21.18
C MET A 81 1.57 -8.31 21.02
N ALA A 82 0.78 -8.05 19.99
CA ALA A 82 -0.32 -8.93 19.57
C ALA A 82 -0.32 -9.06 18.06
N SER A 83 -0.86 -10.17 17.55
CA SER A 83 -0.97 -10.42 16.12
C SER A 83 -2.36 -10.91 15.76
N ALA A 84 -2.87 -10.45 14.62
CA ALA A 84 -4.00 -11.05 13.94
C ALA A 84 -3.58 -11.43 12.52
N PHE A 85 -4.01 -12.62 12.09
CA PHE A 85 -3.62 -13.23 10.83
C PHE A 85 -4.75 -13.16 9.82
N GLN A 86 -4.45 -13.48 8.57
CA GLN A 86 -5.40 -13.55 7.47
C GLN A 86 -6.59 -14.44 7.81
N GLU A 87 -6.33 -15.63 8.36
CA GLU A 87 -7.37 -16.47 8.95
C GLU A 87 -7.52 -16.16 10.44
N PRO A 88 -8.75 -16.00 10.95
CA PRO A 88 -9.00 -15.57 12.35
C PRO A 88 -8.51 -16.56 13.39
N TRP A 89 -8.29 -17.85 13.04
CA TRP A 89 -7.77 -18.92 13.92
C TRP A 89 -8.39 -18.88 15.32
N LEU A 90 -9.75 -18.89 15.36
CA LEU A 90 -10.47 -18.90 16.61
C LEU A 90 -10.48 -20.30 17.20
N CYS A 91 -10.38 -20.39 18.54
CA CYS A 91 -10.57 -21.65 19.28
C CYS A 91 -12.04 -22.10 19.18
N ASP A 92 -12.29 -23.40 19.26
CA ASP A 92 -13.65 -23.97 19.34
C ASP A 92 -14.29 -23.65 20.70
N ALA A 93 -14.68 -22.38 20.83
CA ALA A 93 -15.25 -21.77 22.01
C ALA A 93 -16.16 -20.60 21.60
N THR A 94 -16.82 -19.94 22.55
CA THR A 94 -17.61 -18.75 22.26
C THR A 94 -16.74 -17.57 21.81
N ALA A 95 -17.34 -16.57 21.14
CA ALA A 95 -16.66 -15.32 20.77
C ALA A 95 -16.06 -14.64 22.02
N PHE A 96 -16.81 -14.56 23.11
CA PHE A 96 -16.30 -14.03 24.38
C PHE A 96 -15.11 -14.83 24.92
N ALA A 97 -15.18 -16.16 24.91
CA ALA A 97 -14.09 -17.00 25.42
C ALA A 97 -12.80 -16.83 24.58
N ASN A 98 -12.92 -16.64 23.27
CA ASN A 98 -11.79 -16.32 22.38
C ASN A 98 -11.14 -14.99 22.76
N VAL A 99 -11.89 -13.92 22.93
CA VAL A 99 -11.38 -12.60 23.31
C VAL A 99 -10.77 -12.64 24.72
N ALA A 100 -11.41 -13.33 25.66
CA ALA A 100 -10.96 -13.44 27.04
C ALA A 100 -9.69 -14.29 27.23
N LEU A 101 -9.31 -15.11 26.24
CA LEU A 101 -8.27 -16.13 26.38
C LEU A 101 -6.93 -15.54 26.83
N GLY A 102 -6.47 -14.50 26.15
CA GLY A 102 -5.18 -13.85 26.46
C GLY A 102 -5.17 -13.18 27.83
N LEU A 103 -6.29 -12.61 28.26
CA LEU A 103 -6.44 -12.01 29.59
C LEU A 103 -6.37 -13.06 30.70
N ARG A 104 -6.96 -14.25 30.46
CA ARG A 104 -6.85 -15.40 31.37
C ARG A 104 -5.40 -15.86 31.52
N PHE A 105 -4.65 -15.97 30.42
CA PHE A 105 -3.22 -16.33 30.45
C PHE A 105 -2.36 -15.27 31.16
N ARG A 106 -2.83 -14.04 31.22
CA ARG A 106 -2.19 -12.97 32.01
C ARG A 106 -2.60 -12.96 33.47
N GLY A 107 -3.52 -13.86 33.90
CA GLY A 107 -3.97 -13.99 35.28
C GLY A 107 -4.91 -12.88 35.77
N LEU A 108 -5.62 -12.19 34.84
CA LEU A 108 -6.57 -11.15 35.25
C LEU A 108 -7.78 -11.76 35.98
N PRO A 109 -8.36 -11.03 36.97
CA PRO A 109 -9.55 -11.48 37.67
C PRO A 109 -10.80 -11.46 36.76
N SER A 110 -11.75 -12.40 36.99
CA SER A 110 -12.93 -12.60 36.14
C SER A 110 -13.76 -11.33 35.90
N PRO A 111 -13.99 -10.41 36.86
CA PRO A 111 -14.68 -9.15 36.58
C PRO A 111 -13.98 -8.27 35.55
N ALA A 112 -12.67 -8.08 35.67
CA ALA A 112 -11.88 -7.29 34.70
C ALA A 112 -11.88 -7.95 33.30
N ILE A 113 -11.80 -9.29 33.23
CA ILE A 113 -11.90 -10.02 31.96
C ILE A 113 -13.26 -9.76 31.32
N ARG A 114 -14.34 -9.82 32.10
CA ARG A 114 -15.70 -9.61 31.56
C ARG A 114 -15.88 -8.20 31.00
N GLU A 115 -15.43 -7.22 31.74
CA GLU A 115 -15.49 -5.81 31.35
C GLU A 115 -14.68 -5.55 30.07
N ARG A 116 -13.40 -5.90 30.05
CA ARG A 116 -12.50 -5.64 28.91
C ARG A 116 -12.94 -6.41 27.66
N ALA A 117 -13.23 -7.71 27.78
CA ALA A 117 -13.67 -8.52 26.64
C ALA A 117 -15.01 -8.04 26.09
N GLY A 118 -15.96 -7.69 26.97
CA GLY A 118 -17.23 -7.11 26.57
C GLY A 118 -17.08 -5.78 25.85
N HIS A 119 -16.23 -4.89 26.36
CA HIS A 119 -15.90 -3.61 25.75
C HIS A 119 -15.35 -3.78 24.33
N TRP A 120 -14.36 -4.64 24.12
CA TRP A 120 -13.75 -4.83 22.79
C TRP A 120 -14.69 -5.52 21.79
N LEU A 121 -15.50 -6.47 22.25
CA LEU A 121 -16.56 -7.05 21.40
C LEU A 121 -17.58 -6.00 20.97
N ALA A 122 -17.97 -5.08 21.86
CA ALA A 122 -18.87 -3.99 21.53
C ALA A 122 -18.24 -3.00 20.54
N ARG A 123 -16.96 -2.62 20.72
CA ARG A 123 -16.24 -1.72 19.81
C ARG A 123 -16.16 -2.25 18.37
N PHE A 124 -16.08 -3.56 18.20
CA PHE A 124 -16.13 -4.20 16.89
C PHE A 124 -17.55 -4.56 16.43
N GLY A 125 -18.60 -4.12 17.12
CA GLY A 125 -20.00 -4.35 16.75
C GLY A 125 -20.48 -5.79 16.91
N VAL A 126 -19.69 -6.66 17.56
CA VAL A 126 -20.00 -8.10 17.74
C VAL A 126 -20.36 -8.48 19.19
N GLY A 127 -20.70 -7.49 20.03
CA GLY A 127 -21.08 -7.72 21.43
C GLY A 127 -22.28 -8.66 21.58
N HIS A 128 -23.25 -8.58 20.67
CA HIS A 128 -24.44 -9.45 20.64
C HIS A 128 -24.09 -10.91 20.32
N LEU A 129 -22.90 -11.19 19.80
CA LEU A 129 -22.42 -12.53 19.48
C LEU A 129 -21.55 -13.14 20.58
N ALA A 130 -21.40 -12.48 21.74
CA ALA A 130 -20.48 -12.89 22.80
C ALA A 130 -20.62 -14.38 23.19
N ASN A 131 -21.83 -14.90 23.26
CA ASN A 131 -22.11 -16.29 23.62
C ASN A 131 -22.19 -17.26 22.44
N ARG A 132 -22.03 -16.75 21.19
CA ARG A 132 -22.09 -17.57 19.98
C ARG A 132 -20.78 -18.33 19.77
N GLN A 133 -20.90 -19.60 19.35
CA GLN A 133 -19.74 -20.44 19.05
C GLN A 133 -18.98 -19.91 17.84
N ALA A 134 -17.65 -19.84 17.93
CA ALA A 134 -16.78 -19.30 16.88
C ALA A 134 -16.99 -19.97 15.52
N ARG A 135 -17.21 -21.28 15.49
CA ARG A 135 -17.45 -22.08 14.26
C ARG A 135 -18.75 -21.70 13.52
N THR A 136 -19.66 -20.95 14.15
CA THR A 136 -20.92 -20.51 13.54
C THR A 136 -20.93 -19.04 13.15
N LEU A 137 -19.81 -18.33 13.32
CA LEU A 137 -19.64 -16.96 12.90
C LEU A 137 -19.41 -16.89 11.39
N SER A 138 -19.90 -15.83 10.74
CA SER A 138 -19.49 -15.49 9.39
C SER A 138 -18.01 -15.09 9.35
N GLY A 139 -17.39 -15.06 8.16
CA GLY A 139 -15.99 -14.66 8.01
C GLY A 139 -15.70 -13.27 8.59
N GLY A 140 -16.56 -12.29 8.32
CA GLY A 140 -16.45 -10.93 8.85
C GLY A 140 -16.62 -10.86 10.38
N GLU A 141 -17.60 -11.58 10.93
CA GLU A 141 -17.80 -11.69 12.39
C GLU A 141 -16.58 -12.34 13.08
N ALA A 142 -16.06 -13.42 12.50
CA ALA A 142 -14.86 -14.10 13.00
C ALA A 142 -13.63 -13.20 12.98
N GLN A 143 -13.45 -12.41 11.92
CA GLN A 143 -12.34 -11.47 11.82
C GLN A 143 -12.45 -10.33 12.83
N ARG A 144 -13.66 -9.79 13.07
CA ARG A 144 -13.94 -8.81 14.12
C ARG A 144 -13.60 -9.35 15.51
N VAL A 145 -13.96 -10.60 15.79
CA VAL A 145 -13.60 -11.29 17.05
C VAL A 145 -12.10 -11.50 17.17
N ALA A 146 -11.39 -11.84 16.09
CA ALA A 146 -9.94 -12.00 16.09
C ALA A 146 -9.20 -10.68 16.37
N LEU A 147 -9.65 -9.57 15.77
CA LEU A 147 -9.14 -8.23 16.05
C LEU A 147 -9.42 -7.80 17.50
N ALA A 148 -10.63 -8.03 18.01
CA ALA A 148 -10.97 -7.79 19.40
C ALA A 148 -10.08 -8.62 20.35
N ARG A 149 -9.79 -9.88 20.03
CA ARG A 149 -8.87 -10.75 20.78
C ARG A 149 -7.43 -10.23 20.82
N ALA A 150 -6.97 -9.61 19.75
CA ALA A 150 -5.62 -9.01 19.71
C ALA A 150 -5.58 -7.71 20.53
N LEU A 151 -6.54 -6.81 20.33
CA LEU A 151 -6.55 -5.48 20.92
C LEU A 151 -6.94 -5.47 22.40
N VAL A 152 -7.71 -6.46 22.90
CA VAL A 152 -8.05 -6.57 24.33
C VAL A 152 -6.82 -6.69 25.23
N LEU A 153 -5.68 -7.07 24.65
CA LEU A 153 -4.40 -7.20 25.35
C LEU A 153 -3.68 -5.85 25.52
N GLU A 154 -4.22 -4.77 24.92
CA GLU A 154 -3.61 -3.44 24.92
C GLU A 154 -2.11 -3.51 24.53
N PRO A 155 -1.83 -4.04 23.32
CA PRO A 155 -0.45 -4.26 22.91
C PRO A 155 0.26 -2.94 22.62
N GLU A 156 1.58 -2.90 22.84
CA GLU A 156 2.40 -1.77 22.40
C GLU A 156 2.59 -1.76 20.90
N VAL A 157 2.58 -2.94 20.27
CA VAL A 157 2.62 -3.10 18.81
C VAL A 157 1.64 -4.17 18.39
N LEU A 158 0.76 -3.82 17.47
CA LEU A 158 -0.18 -4.72 16.79
C LEU A 158 0.39 -5.11 15.42
N PHE A 159 0.42 -6.41 15.14
CA PHE A 159 0.80 -6.94 13.84
C PHE A 159 -0.44 -7.53 13.15
N LEU A 160 -0.65 -7.15 11.89
CA LEU A 160 -1.77 -7.61 11.08
C LEU A 160 -1.23 -8.18 9.77
N ASP A 161 -1.47 -9.45 9.50
CA ASP A 161 -1.06 -10.11 8.25
C ASP A 161 -2.29 -10.35 7.37
N GLU A 162 -2.48 -9.51 6.36
CA GLU A 162 -3.61 -9.52 5.41
C GLU A 162 -5.00 -9.65 6.07
N PRO A 163 -5.34 -8.78 7.06
CA PRO A 163 -6.49 -8.99 7.94
C PRO A 163 -7.85 -8.88 7.24
N PHE A 164 -7.90 -8.44 5.98
CA PHE A 164 -9.14 -8.21 5.23
C PHE A 164 -9.27 -9.07 3.98
N SER A 165 -8.28 -9.88 3.64
CA SER A 165 -8.19 -10.55 2.33
C SER A 165 -9.29 -11.59 2.08
N SER A 166 -9.85 -12.20 3.13
CA SER A 166 -10.90 -13.21 3.04
C SER A 166 -12.33 -12.64 3.03
N LEU A 167 -12.48 -11.31 3.06
CA LEU A 167 -13.78 -10.63 3.17
C LEU A 167 -14.29 -10.18 1.80
N ASP A 168 -15.62 -10.18 1.65
CA ASP A 168 -16.27 -9.49 0.53
C ASP A 168 -16.08 -7.98 0.64
N GLN A 169 -16.28 -7.27 -0.48
CA GLN A 169 -15.98 -5.84 -0.58
C GLN A 169 -16.72 -4.98 0.46
N PRO A 170 -18.08 -5.09 0.66
CA PRO A 170 -18.77 -4.26 1.65
C PRO A 170 -18.32 -4.52 3.09
N THR A 171 -18.11 -5.78 3.45
CA THR A 171 -17.63 -6.17 4.80
C THR A 171 -16.21 -5.67 5.03
N ARG A 172 -15.36 -5.73 4.01
CA ARG A 172 -13.99 -5.23 4.04
C ARG A 172 -13.94 -3.73 4.31
N GLU A 173 -14.66 -2.93 3.51
CA GLU A 173 -14.72 -1.48 3.65
C GLU A 173 -15.18 -1.08 5.06
N ALA A 174 -16.28 -1.66 5.54
CA ALA A 174 -16.78 -1.39 6.89
C ALA A 174 -15.75 -1.74 7.98
N LEU A 175 -15.03 -2.86 7.84
CA LEU A 175 -14.04 -3.27 8.85
C LEU A 175 -12.77 -2.41 8.79
N VAL A 176 -12.36 -1.95 7.61
CA VAL A 176 -11.24 -1.00 7.44
C VAL A 176 -11.56 0.31 8.16
N ASP A 177 -12.78 0.84 7.97
CA ASP A 177 -13.22 2.08 8.62
C ASP A 177 -13.27 1.94 10.14
N ASP A 178 -13.90 0.86 10.66
CA ASP A 178 -13.99 0.58 12.10
C ASP A 178 -12.59 0.45 12.72
N LEU A 179 -11.71 -0.34 12.11
CA LEU A 179 -10.35 -0.52 12.59
C LEU A 179 -9.56 0.80 12.55
N GLY A 180 -9.68 1.56 11.46
CA GLY A 180 -9.01 2.86 11.30
C GLY A 180 -9.43 3.87 12.38
N MET A 181 -10.71 3.90 12.76
CA MET A 181 -11.18 4.72 13.88
C MET A 181 -10.54 4.29 15.20
N ILE A 182 -10.52 2.98 15.48
CA ILE A 182 -9.95 2.41 16.71
C ILE A 182 -8.45 2.73 16.80
N LEU A 183 -7.68 2.48 15.73
CA LEU A 183 -6.22 2.68 15.73
C LEU A 183 -5.86 4.15 15.97
N ARG A 184 -6.60 5.08 15.35
CA ARG A 184 -6.38 6.53 15.54
C ARG A 184 -6.78 7.01 16.92
N GLN A 185 -7.93 6.58 17.46
CA GLN A 185 -8.40 6.99 18.79
C GLN A 185 -7.46 6.53 19.92
N ASP A 186 -6.98 5.29 19.82
CA ASP A 186 -6.17 4.67 20.88
C ASP A 186 -4.66 4.81 20.62
N HIS A 187 -4.26 5.47 19.50
CA HIS A 187 -2.86 5.61 19.08
C HIS A 187 -2.09 4.28 19.10
N VAL A 188 -2.71 3.21 18.59
CA VAL A 188 -2.11 1.87 18.59
C VAL A 188 -1.02 1.80 17.54
N THR A 189 0.22 1.60 17.96
CA THR A 189 1.32 1.32 17.02
C THR A 189 1.00 0.05 16.26
N THR A 190 0.91 0.13 14.93
CA THR A 190 0.47 -1.00 14.11
C THR A 190 1.39 -1.20 12.92
N VAL A 191 1.77 -2.45 12.68
CA VAL A 191 2.41 -2.86 11.42
C VAL A 191 1.45 -3.80 10.72
N PHE A 192 0.98 -3.42 9.55
CA PHE A 192 0.08 -4.30 8.82
C PHE A 192 0.55 -4.56 7.39
N VAL A 193 0.36 -5.80 6.96
CA VAL A 193 0.68 -6.27 5.62
C VAL A 193 -0.60 -6.38 4.81
N THR A 194 -0.57 -5.83 3.62
CA THR A 194 -1.66 -5.99 2.64
C THR A 194 -1.12 -5.97 1.21
N HIS A 195 -1.89 -6.51 0.28
CA HIS A 195 -1.69 -6.34 -1.16
C HIS A 195 -2.66 -5.31 -1.77
N ALA A 196 -3.64 -4.82 -0.99
CA ALA A 196 -4.62 -3.81 -1.40
C ALA A 196 -4.09 -2.40 -1.13
N ARG A 197 -4.01 -1.59 -2.17
CA ARG A 197 -3.54 -0.19 -2.09
C ARG A 197 -4.50 0.68 -1.30
N GLU A 198 -5.79 0.45 -1.48
CA GLU A 198 -6.87 1.17 -0.84
C GLU A 198 -6.78 1.04 0.69
N GLU A 199 -6.46 -0.15 1.19
CA GLU A 199 -6.26 -0.41 2.62
C GLU A 199 -5.05 0.35 3.16
N ALA A 200 -3.92 0.34 2.40
CA ALA A 200 -2.72 1.07 2.77
C ALA A 200 -2.93 2.58 2.79
N LEU A 201 -3.73 3.11 1.85
CA LEU A 201 -4.13 4.53 1.80
C LEU A 201 -5.07 4.92 2.93
N ALA A 202 -6.01 4.03 3.30
CA ALA A 202 -7.03 4.32 4.32
C ALA A 202 -6.48 4.27 5.75
N LEU A 203 -5.56 3.35 6.03
CA LEU A 203 -5.07 3.07 7.38
C LEU A 203 -3.66 3.59 7.65
N GLY A 204 -2.77 3.60 6.65
CA GLY A 204 -1.34 3.83 6.86
C GLY A 204 -0.98 5.30 7.06
N ASP A 205 -0.19 5.59 8.09
CA ASP A 205 0.52 6.88 8.22
C ASP A 205 1.78 6.89 7.35
N ARG A 206 2.42 5.72 7.23
CA ARG A 206 3.52 5.45 6.29
C ARG A 206 3.30 4.12 5.58
N VAL A 207 3.78 4.05 4.35
CA VAL A 207 3.72 2.83 3.52
C VAL A 207 5.12 2.43 3.10
N ALA A 208 5.48 1.16 3.35
CA ALA A 208 6.70 0.53 2.88
C ALA A 208 6.38 -0.35 1.66
N VAL A 209 7.00 -0.07 0.52
CA VAL A 209 6.94 -0.95 -0.67
C VAL A 209 8.05 -1.97 -0.58
N MET A 210 7.68 -3.23 -0.60
CA MET A 210 8.61 -4.34 -0.47
C MET A 210 8.59 -5.23 -1.71
N MET A 211 9.77 -5.54 -2.27
CA MET A 211 9.95 -6.45 -3.40
C MET A 211 11.23 -7.26 -3.23
N ASP A 212 11.20 -8.52 -3.61
CA ASP A 212 12.36 -9.42 -3.59
C ASP A 212 13.14 -9.42 -2.27
N GLY A 213 12.41 -9.35 -1.16
CA GLY A 213 13.00 -9.30 0.18
C GLY A 213 13.57 -7.94 0.60
N GLN A 214 13.42 -6.89 -0.20
CA GLN A 214 13.97 -5.55 0.06
C GLN A 214 12.86 -4.52 0.21
N ILE A 215 13.08 -3.54 1.06
CA ILE A 215 12.25 -2.34 1.15
C ILE A 215 12.80 -1.33 0.13
N LEU A 216 11.98 -0.99 -0.86
CA LEU A 216 12.39 -0.09 -1.94
C LEU A 216 12.08 1.37 -1.62
N GLN A 217 10.97 1.63 -0.93
CA GLN A 217 10.54 2.99 -0.54
C GLN A 217 9.72 2.92 0.73
N VAL A 218 9.90 3.88 1.62
CA VAL A 218 9.01 4.13 2.78
C VAL A 218 8.65 5.60 2.77
N ASP A 219 7.36 5.91 2.66
CA ASP A 219 6.90 7.30 2.61
C ASP A 219 5.47 7.43 3.12
N ALA A 220 4.99 8.67 3.30
CA ALA A 220 3.56 8.93 3.49
C ALA A 220 2.77 8.42 2.27
N PRO A 221 1.56 7.83 2.47
CA PRO A 221 0.78 7.24 1.38
C PRO A 221 0.64 8.16 0.18
N THR A 222 0.21 9.40 0.39
CA THR A 222 0.01 10.38 -0.68
C THR A 222 1.27 10.65 -1.49
N ARG A 223 2.45 10.70 -0.84
CA ARG A 223 3.73 10.90 -1.53
C ARG A 223 4.16 9.65 -2.28
N LEU A 224 4.09 8.48 -1.64
CA LEU A 224 4.47 7.21 -2.25
C LEU A 224 3.69 6.92 -3.53
N PHE A 225 2.38 7.16 -3.50
CA PHE A 225 1.53 6.93 -4.67
C PHE A 225 1.67 8.02 -5.73
N ARG A 226 2.00 9.27 -5.39
CA ARG A 226 2.17 10.36 -6.37
C ARG A 226 3.59 10.46 -6.92
N ALA A 227 4.58 10.15 -6.09
CA ALA A 227 6.01 10.34 -6.38
C ALA A 227 6.82 9.08 -6.08
N PRO A 228 6.58 7.96 -6.80
CA PRO A 228 7.40 6.75 -6.67
C PRO A 228 8.83 7.04 -7.09
N ILE A 229 9.80 6.55 -6.30
CA ILE A 229 11.23 6.86 -6.50
C ILE A 229 11.91 6.01 -7.59
N SER A 230 11.24 5.02 -8.13
CA SER A 230 11.79 4.13 -9.15
C SER A 230 10.71 3.56 -10.05
N GLU A 231 11.09 3.12 -11.24
CA GLU A 231 10.19 2.45 -12.18
C GLU A 231 9.51 1.22 -11.55
N ARG A 232 10.25 0.42 -10.77
CA ARG A 232 9.70 -0.77 -10.09
C ARG A 232 8.58 -0.40 -9.12
N VAL A 233 8.80 0.63 -8.30
CA VAL A 233 7.77 1.14 -7.39
C VAL A 233 6.62 1.73 -8.19
N ALA A 234 6.89 2.54 -9.22
CA ALA A 234 5.89 3.17 -10.06
C ALA A 234 4.94 2.14 -10.69
N ARG A 235 5.45 1.10 -11.31
CA ARG A 235 4.65 0.00 -11.88
C ARG A 235 3.79 -0.68 -10.82
N PHE A 236 4.36 -0.95 -9.67
CA PHE A 236 3.62 -1.60 -8.57
C PHE A 236 2.49 -0.72 -8.05
N VAL A 237 2.69 0.60 -7.93
CA VAL A 237 1.65 1.52 -7.45
C VAL A 237 0.69 2.02 -8.54
N GLY A 238 0.73 1.43 -9.75
CA GLY A 238 -0.28 1.64 -10.81
C GLY A 238 0.06 2.70 -11.85
N VAL A 239 1.32 3.08 -11.95
CA VAL A 239 1.80 3.80 -13.13
C VAL A 239 1.96 2.81 -14.27
N GLU A 240 1.09 2.89 -15.28
CA GLU A 240 1.06 1.91 -16.36
C GLU A 240 1.83 2.36 -17.60
N THR A 241 1.77 3.64 -17.92
CA THR A 241 2.51 4.23 -19.03
C THR A 241 3.80 4.82 -18.50
N ILE A 242 4.93 4.20 -18.83
CA ILE A 242 6.28 4.70 -18.50
C ILE A 242 7.02 4.94 -19.80
N LEU A 243 7.43 6.19 -19.99
CA LEU A 243 8.04 6.67 -21.22
C LEU A 243 9.44 7.23 -20.94
N GLU A 244 10.37 6.91 -21.82
CA GLU A 244 11.68 7.52 -21.83
C GLU A 244 11.80 8.43 -23.07
N GLY A 245 12.29 9.64 -22.87
CA GLY A 245 12.44 10.58 -23.96
C GLY A 245 13.55 11.57 -23.73
N ARG A 246 13.92 12.26 -24.81
CA ARG A 246 14.99 13.26 -24.81
C ARG A 246 14.41 14.67 -24.69
N VAL A 247 14.94 15.47 -23.79
CA VAL A 247 14.56 16.88 -23.64
C VAL A 247 15.07 17.67 -24.85
N VAL A 248 14.14 18.24 -25.61
CA VAL A 248 14.45 19.07 -26.80
C VAL A 248 14.25 20.54 -26.55
N GLY A 249 13.63 20.94 -25.44
CA GLY A 249 13.45 22.34 -25.06
C GLY A 249 13.05 22.46 -23.58
N GLN A 250 13.27 23.67 -23.03
CA GLN A 250 12.91 24.01 -21.65
C GLN A 250 12.40 25.45 -21.63
N GLN A 251 11.19 25.67 -21.11
CA GLN A 251 10.61 26.99 -20.95
C GLN A 251 9.75 27.06 -19.68
N GLU A 252 9.95 28.09 -18.85
CA GLU A 252 9.14 28.39 -17.65
C GLU A 252 8.86 27.18 -16.72
N GLY A 253 9.85 26.29 -16.54
CA GLY A 253 9.70 25.10 -15.68
C GLY A 253 9.01 23.92 -16.34
N ILE A 254 8.76 24.01 -17.67
CA ILE A 254 8.20 22.93 -18.48
C ILE A 254 9.28 22.43 -19.45
N ALA A 255 9.60 21.16 -19.41
CA ALA A 255 10.46 20.50 -20.39
C ALA A 255 9.60 19.99 -21.55
N VAL A 256 10.09 20.18 -22.77
CA VAL A 256 9.55 19.53 -23.97
C VAL A 256 10.38 18.30 -24.24
N VAL A 257 9.76 17.14 -24.15
CA VAL A 257 10.40 15.84 -24.27
C VAL A 257 9.95 15.16 -25.55
N GLU A 258 10.90 14.72 -26.36
CA GLU A 258 10.61 13.92 -27.56
C GLU A 258 10.60 12.43 -27.22
N VAL A 259 9.48 11.78 -27.50
CA VAL A 259 9.24 10.35 -27.29
C VAL A 259 8.68 9.77 -28.58
N GLU A 260 9.42 8.87 -29.24
CA GLU A 260 8.98 8.22 -30.50
C GLU A 260 8.43 9.22 -31.55
N GLY A 261 9.08 10.39 -31.68
CA GLY A 261 8.69 11.44 -32.61
C GLY A 261 7.55 12.37 -32.14
N GLN A 262 6.95 12.11 -30.99
CA GLN A 262 5.95 12.96 -30.35
C GLN A 262 6.59 13.92 -29.34
N LYS A 263 6.08 15.15 -29.27
CA LYS A 263 6.53 16.14 -28.28
C LYS A 263 5.56 16.16 -27.10
N ILE A 264 6.10 15.91 -25.91
CA ILE A 264 5.35 15.87 -24.65
C ILE A 264 5.88 16.97 -23.73
N GLU A 265 4.99 17.81 -23.23
CA GLU A 265 5.29 18.80 -22.20
C GLU A 265 5.21 18.17 -20.80
N VAL A 266 6.29 18.30 -20.04
CA VAL A 266 6.42 17.75 -18.68
C VAL A 266 6.83 18.87 -17.74
N ALA A 267 6.07 19.07 -16.66
CA ALA A 267 6.38 20.07 -15.64
C ALA A 267 7.57 19.63 -14.78
N CYS A 268 8.76 19.83 -15.30
CA CYS A 268 10.02 19.56 -14.59
C CYS A 268 11.10 20.52 -15.10
N ARG A 269 12.19 20.62 -14.33
CA ARG A 269 13.42 21.29 -14.79
C ARG A 269 14.38 20.22 -15.30
N ALA A 270 14.75 20.30 -16.58
CA ALA A 270 15.71 19.40 -17.18
C ALA A 270 16.50 20.14 -18.27
N THR A 271 17.75 19.83 -18.46
CA THR A 271 18.60 20.45 -19.48
C THR A 271 18.27 19.89 -20.87
N PRO A 272 18.22 20.72 -21.93
CA PRO A 272 18.13 20.22 -23.31
C PRO A 272 19.21 19.20 -23.60
N GLY A 273 18.84 18.08 -24.21
CA GLY A 273 19.74 16.94 -24.46
C GLY A 273 19.70 15.84 -23.40
N ALA A 274 19.24 16.12 -22.19
CA ALA A 274 19.08 15.10 -21.13
C ALA A 274 18.01 14.07 -21.49
N THR A 275 18.18 12.85 -20.99
CA THR A 275 17.17 11.79 -21.07
C THR A 275 16.37 11.79 -19.78
N ILE A 276 15.05 11.78 -19.88
CA ILE A 276 14.16 11.63 -18.72
C ILE A 276 13.26 10.42 -18.88
N LEU A 277 13.05 9.72 -17.76
CA LEU A 277 12.06 8.65 -17.61
C LEU A 277 10.92 9.21 -16.77
N PHE A 278 9.70 9.15 -17.27
CA PHE A 278 8.52 9.64 -16.57
C PHE A 278 7.34 8.68 -16.69
N GLY A 279 6.48 8.71 -15.71
CA GLY A 279 5.30 7.86 -15.63
C GLY A 279 4.00 8.64 -15.71
N LEU A 280 2.97 8.01 -16.27
CA LEU A 280 1.60 8.50 -16.37
C LEU A 280 0.64 7.39 -15.91
N ARG A 281 -0.45 7.81 -15.28
CA ARG A 281 -1.49 6.89 -14.83
C ARG A 281 -2.64 6.84 -15.81
N PRO A 282 -3.41 5.74 -15.85
CA PRO A 282 -4.57 5.65 -16.71
C PRO A 282 -5.63 6.74 -16.49
N GLU A 283 -5.75 7.23 -15.25
CA GLU A 283 -6.65 8.32 -14.87
C GLU A 283 -6.16 9.72 -15.25
N ASP A 284 -4.92 9.87 -15.65
CA ASP A 284 -4.35 11.15 -16.11
C ASP A 284 -4.82 11.53 -17.51
N PHE A 285 -5.29 10.56 -18.29
CA PHE A 285 -5.68 10.73 -19.69
C PHE A 285 -7.16 11.05 -19.84
N THR A 286 -7.44 12.05 -20.66
CA THR A 286 -8.79 12.34 -21.15
C THR A 286 -8.87 11.95 -22.63
N LEU A 287 -9.89 11.18 -23.00
CA LEU A 287 -10.14 10.85 -24.40
C LEU A 287 -11.21 11.79 -24.97
N ALA A 288 -11.01 12.22 -26.21
CA ALA A 288 -11.94 13.09 -26.94
C ALA A 288 -12.03 12.66 -28.42
N SER A 289 -13.08 13.14 -29.11
CA SER A 289 -13.16 12.99 -30.57
C SER A 289 -11.98 13.70 -31.24
N PRO A 290 -11.43 13.16 -32.34
CA PRO A 290 -10.39 13.81 -33.12
C PRO A 290 -10.72 15.25 -33.56
N GLU A 291 -12.02 15.54 -33.75
CA GLU A 291 -12.52 16.87 -34.08
C GLU A 291 -12.52 17.85 -32.90
N GLY A 292 -12.33 17.34 -31.67
CA GLY A 292 -12.33 18.13 -30.43
C GLY A 292 -11.07 18.95 -30.15
N LEU A 293 -10.11 19.00 -31.07
CA LEU A 293 -8.85 19.78 -30.97
C LEU A 293 -9.05 21.30 -30.73
N ALA A 294 -10.26 21.82 -30.95
CA ALA A 294 -10.57 23.25 -30.83
C ALA A 294 -11.03 23.71 -29.42
N LEU A 295 -11.16 22.81 -28.44
CA LEU A 295 -11.59 23.21 -27.09
C LEU A 295 -10.41 23.72 -26.28
N ALA A 296 -10.49 24.99 -25.87
CA ALA A 296 -9.54 25.59 -24.93
C ALA A 296 -9.58 24.80 -23.61
N SER A 297 -8.50 24.10 -23.31
CA SER A 297 -8.37 23.29 -22.09
C SER A 297 -7.03 23.55 -21.41
N SER A 298 -6.91 23.19 -20.13
CA SER A 298 -5.64 23.24 -19.39
C SER A 298 -4.71 22.06 -19.71
N ALA A 299 -5.14 21.11 -20.52
CA ALA A 299 -4.29 20.05 -21.05
C ALA A 299 -3.38 20.63 -22.14
N ARG A 300 -2.08 20.50 -21.96
CA ARG A 300 -1.09 21.00 -22.93
C ARG A 300 -0.61 19.90 -23.89
N ASN A 301 -0.78 18.67 -23.50
CA ASN A 301 -0.46 17.51 -24.34
C ASN A 301 -1.71 17.01 -25.06
N HIS A 302 -1.61 16.92 -26.38
CA HIS A 302 -2.68 16.42 -27.24
C HIS A 302 -2.05 15.49 -28.28
N LEU A 303 -2.38 14.21 -28.18
CA LEU A 303 -1.84 13.16 -29.04
C LEU A 303 -2.97 12.49 -29.82
N LEU A 304 -2.85 12.42 -31.13
CA LEU A 304 -3.76 11.61 -31.94
C LEU A 304 -3.31 10.15 -31.85
N GLY A 305 -4.22 9.24 -31.55
CA GLY A 305 -3.93 7.84 -31.43
C GLY A 305 -5.04 6.94 -31.98
N THR A 306 -4.73 5.65 -32.11
CA THR A 306 -5.67 4.63 -32.51
C THR A 306 -5.93 3.70 -31.34
N ILE A 307 -7.19 3.40 -31.05
CA ILE A 307 -7.58 2.44 -29.99
C ILE A 307 -7.21 1.04 -30.48
N VAL A 308 -6.29 0.39 -29.78
CA VAL A 308 -5.83 -0.96 -30.08
C VAL A 308 -6.66 -2.02 -29.35
N ARG A 309 -7.09 -1.67 -28.13
CA ARG A 309 -7.92 -2.56 -27.31
C ARG A 309 -8.82 -1.74 -26.39
N LEU A 310 -10.07 -2.23 -26.24
CA LEU A 310 -11.04 -1.67 -25.31
C LEU A 310 -11.64 -2.82 -24.49
N HIS A 311 -11.42 -2.84 -23.18
CA HIS A 311 -11.88 -3.94 -22.36
C HIS A 311 -12.42 -3.47 -20.99
N PRO A 312 -13.39 -4.19 -20.39
CA PRO A 312 -13.96 -3.87 -19.11
C PRO A 312 -12.92 -3.95 -17.96
N SER A 313 -12.99 -3.00 -17.03
CA SER A 313 -12.19 -2.96 -15.80
C SER A 313 -13.09 -2.50 -14.64
N GLY A 314 -13.80 -3.41 -14.01
CA GLY A 314 -14.84 -3.08 -13.03
C GLY A 314 -15.98 -2.27 -13.64
N ALA A 315 -16.28 -1.10 -13.06
CA ALA A 315 -17.29 -0.16 -13.55
C ALA A 315 -16.79 0.70 -14.74
N LEU A 316 -15.50 0.67 -15.04
CA LEU A 316 -14.85 1.46 -16.08
C LEU A 316 -14.48 0.60 -17.28
N LEU A 317 -14.02 1.25 -18.36
CA LEU A 317 -13.38 0.65 -19.51
C LEU A 317 -11.92 1.10 -19.56
N ARG A 318 -11.03 0.18 -19.92
CA ARG A 318 -9.64 0.45 -20.25
C ARG A 318 -9.50 0.54 -21.76
N ALA A 319 -9.00 1.66 -22.23
CA ALA A 319 -8.65 1.89 -23.61
C ALA A 319 -7.11 1.91 -23.74
N VAL A 320 -6.57 0.94 -24.48
CA VAL A 320 -5.16 0.94 -24.89
C VAL A 320 -5.08 1.67 -26.21
N VAL A 321 -4.33 2.77 -26.24
CA VAL A 321 -4.22 3.65 -27.41
C VAL A 321 -2.78 3.67 -27.88
N ASN A 322 -2.56 3.57 -29.20
CA ASN A 322 -1.27 3.73 -29.85
C ASN A 322 -1.16 5.15 -30.40
N CYS A 323 -0.29 5.95 -29.81
CA CYS A 323 0.07 7.32 -30.25
C CYS A 323 1.50 7.39 -30.80
N GLY A 324 2.05 6.29 -31.35
CA GLY A 324 3.48 6.07 -31.60
C GLY A 324 4.12 5.24 -30.49
N PHE A 325 3.57 5.33 -29.31
CA PHE A 325 3.79 4.48 -28.14
C PHE A 325 2.45 4.11 -27.51
N PHE A 326 2.42 3.05 -26.72
CA PHE A 326 1.20 2.61 -26.07
C PHE A 326 0.96 3.36 -24.76
N LEU A 327 -0.27 3.81 -24.57
CA LEU A 327 -0.78 4.32 -23.33
C LEU A 327 -2.10 3.65 -22.97
N THR A 328 -2.43 3.66 -21.68
CA THR A 328 -3.70 3.12 -21.17
C THR A 328 -4.50 4.23 -20.53
N ALA A 329 -5.72 4.46 -20.98
CA ALA A 329 -6.66 5.40 -20.38
C ALA A 329 -7.81 4.67 -19.70
N LEU A 330 -8.39 5.26 -18.65
CA LEU A 330 -9.62 4.81 -18.00
C LEU A 330 -10.76 5.74 -18.36
N VAL A 331 -11.87 5.16 -18.84
CA VAL A 331 -13.09 5.91 -19.20
C VAL A 331 -14.33 5.24 -18.62
N THR A 332 -15.38 6.00 -18.37
CA THR A 332 -16.68 5.43 -18.01
C THR A 332 -17.33 4.78 -19.23
N ARG A 333 -18.22 3.80 -19.02
CA ARG A 333 -18.98 3.19 -20.12
C ARG A 333 -19.79 4.23 -20.90
N GLN A 334 -20.44 5.17 -20.17
CA GLN A 334 -21.20 6.24 -20.77
C GLN A 334 -20.34 7.16 -21.65
N SER A 335 -19.11 7.50 -21.20
CA SER A 335 -18.18 8.29 -22.01
C SER A 335 -17.73 7.54 -23.25
N ALA A 336 -17.46 6.25 -23.15
CA ALA A 336 -17.07 5.44 -24.29
C ALA A 336 -18.20 5.33 -25.35
N GLU A 337 -19.44 5.15 -24.91
CA GLU A 337 -20.62 5.14 -25.78
C GLU A 337 -20.84 6.50 -26.45
N SER A 338 -20.78 7.59 -25.67
CA SER A 338 -20.99 8.95 -26.22
C SER A 338 -19.92 9.40 -27.19
N LEU A 339 -18.69 8.91 -27.04
CA LEU A 339 -17.57 9.19 -27.94
C LEU A 339 -17.46 8.18 -29.08
N GLY A 340 -18.30 7.13 -29.08
CA GLY A 340 -18.24 6.07 -30.08
C GLY A 340 -16.89 5.35 -30.08
N LEU A 341 -16.30 5.09 -28.90
CA LEU A 341 -14.98 4.46 -28.81
C LEU A 341 -15.09 2.98 -29.23
N GLU A 342 -14.31 2.60 -30.23
CA GLU A 342 -14.22 1.22 -30.73
C GLU A 342 -12.76 0.86 -31.08
N GLU A 343 -12.43 -0.42 -31.08
CA GLU A 343 -11.11 -0.88 -31.51
C GLU A 343 -10.89 -0.55 -33.00
N GLY A 344 -9.73 0.02 -33.30
CA GLY A 344 -9.39 0.57 -34.62
C GLY A 344 -9.82 2.03 -34.84
N GLY A 345 -10.66 2.59 -33.96
CA GLY A 345 -11.09 3.98 -34.02
C GLY A 345 -9.99 4.97 -33.63
N GLN A 346 -10.02 6.15 -34.26
CA GLN A 346 -9.11 7.25 -33.89
C GLN A 346 -9.66 8.04 -32.69
N VAL A 347 -8.77 8.46 -31.82
CA VAL A 347 -9.09 9.22 -30.61
C VAL A 347 -8.01 10.26 -30.33
N LEU A 348 -8.42 11.42 -29.80
CA LEU A 348 -7.53 12.41 -29.25
C LEU A 348 -7.30 12.08 -27.77
N VAL A 349 -6.03 11.92 -27.37
CA VAL A 349 -5.61 11.75 -25.98
C VAL A 349 -5.07 13.05 -25.47
N ALA A 350 -5.66 13.57 -24.39
CA ALA A 350 -5.24 14.82 -23.78
C ALA A 350 -4.82 14.61 -22.33
N PHE A 351 -3.76 15.30 -21.90
CA PHE A 351 -3.32 15.31 -20.49
C PHE A 351 -2.53 16.57 -20.14
N LYS A 352 -2.51 16.92 -18.85
CA LYS A 352 -1.81 18.12 -18.36
C LYS A 352 -0.29 17.91 -18.36
N ALA A 353 0.48 18.97 -18.55
CA ALA A 353 1.93 18.94 -18.39
C ALA A 353 2.37 18.61 -16.94
N THR A 354 1.49 18.74 -15.96
CA THR A 354 1.71 18.37 -14.56
C THR A 354 1.35 16.93 -14.21
N ALA A 355 0.78 16.17 -15.14
CA ALA A 355 0.42 14.77 -14.95
C ALA A 355 1.64 13.83 -14.97
N PRO A 356 2.60 13.98 -15.90
CA PRO A 356 3.79 13.13 -15.91
C PRO A 356 4.60 13.28 -14.61
N HIS A 357 4.94 12.16 -13.97
CA HIS A 357 5.84 12.13 -12.84
C HIS A 357 7.22 11.65 -13.29
N VAL A 358 8.26 12.49 -13.07
CA VAL A 358 9.64 12.15 -13.45
C VAL A 358 10.20 11.13 -12.46
N LEU A 359 10.55 9.95 -12.98
CA LEU A 359 11.12 8.83 -12.22
C LEU A 359 12.65 8.86 -12.20
N ARG A 360 13.25 9.35 -13.30
CA ARG A 360 14.70 9.53 -13.46
C ARG A 360 14.93 10.66 -14.45
N ALA A 361 15.89 11.51 -14.14
CA ALA A 361 16.46 12.45 -15.07
C ALA A 361 17.97 12.29 -15.04
N ASP A 362 18.61 12.14 -16.19
CA ASP A 362 20.06 12.26 -16.29
C ASP A 362 20.37 13.75 -16.15
N LEU A 363 20.67 14.17 -14.93
CA LEU A 363 21.15 15.51 -14.62
C LEU A 363 22.64 15.52 -14.89
N ASP A 364 23.12 16.50 -15.68
CA ASP A 364 24.55 16.80 -15.75
C ASP A 364 25.10 17.01 -14.33
N LYS A 365 26.37 16.65 -14.12
CA LYS A 365 27.05 16.54 -12.81
C LYS A 365 27.08 17.80 -11.93
N GLU A 366 26.27 18.82 -12.23
CA GLU A 366 26.18 20.09 -11.48
C GLU A 366 24.73 20.47 -11.14
N GLY A 367 24.05 19.73 -10.28
CA GLY A 367 22.70 20.16 -9.88
C GLY A 367 22.10 19.33 -8.77
N GLN A 368 22.16 19.86 -7.57
CA GLN A 368 21.48 19.34 -6.39
C GLN A 368 19.97 19.21 -6.62
N THR A 369 19.45 18.04 -6.30
CA THR A 369 18.02 17.74 -6.16
C THR A 369 17.38 18.68 -5.13
N LEU A 370 16.31 19.33 -5.51
CA LEU A 370 15.37 19.97 -4.58
C LEU A 370 14.17 19.06 -4.38
#